data_182650a8be1974e5a8280527c2a5675e
#
_entry.id   182650a8be1974e5a8280527c2a5675e
#
_cell.length_a   1.000
_cell.length_b   1.000
_cell.length_c   1.000
_cell.angle_alpha   90.00
_cell.angle_beta   90.00
_cell.angle_gamma   90.00
#
_symmetry.space_group_name_H-M   'P 1'
#
loop_
_entity.id
_entity.type
_entity.pdbx_description
1 polymer ?
#
loop_
_entity_poly.entity_id
_entity_poly.type
_entity_poly.pdbx_seq_one_letter_code
_entity_poly.pdbx_strand_id
1 'polypeptide(L)'
;MKRSTWIFLFLISWCSMQFATAQEKVTLTQLELGLLGGKSKMLWSEETKNRINFSFSAFHGKKIKPNHYLGIHLGYDNYPDLQLLPVGLGWRSFLGDDIGPKWMGGLNAGFGTSFLEKRERTDWSSTWTEGGLYFHPFLGVTLPAKKGNWALTSSIGYKWQPSSYFEGTHSQSNTRPKIHPFWTKSSLPEGFNSLNKVSTQFHSLSFQVGILF
;
A
#
# COMPACT_ATOMS: atom_id res chain seq x y z
N MET A 1 19.64 18.09 11.41
CA MET A 1 18.22 18.24 10.99
C MET A 1 17.95 19.14 9.77
N LYS A 2 18.94 19.58 8.97
CA LYS A 2 18.71 20.52 7.82
C LYS A 2 18.74 19.91 6.42
N ARG A 3 19.02 18.61 6.26
CA ARG A 3 19.09 17.95 4.92
C ARG A 3 17.76 17.42 4.39
N SER A 4 16.78 17.16 5.27
CA SER A 4 15.47 16.61 4.86
C SER A 4 14.55 17.63 4.17
N THR A 5 14.67 18.92 4.54
CA THR A 5 13.79 19.99 4.01
C THR A 5 14.05 20.27 2.53
N TRP A 6 15.27 20.12 2.05
CA TRP A 6 15.64 20.35 0.64
C TRP A 6 15.11 19.27 -0.31
N ILE A 7 15.02 18.03 0.16
CA ILE A 7 14.45 16.92 -0.64
C ILE A 7 12.96 17.13 -0.82
N PHE A 8 12.26 17.63 0.21
CA PHE A 8 10.82 17.91 0.13
C PHE A 8 10.50 19.08 -0.81
N LEU A 9 11.34 20.14 -0.80
CA LEU A 9 11.20 21.29 -1.72
C LEU A 9 11.52 20.89 -3.16
N PHE A 10 12.47 19.99 -3.38
CA PHE A 10 12.82 19.50 -4.71
C PHE A 10 11.71 18.65 -5.32
N LEU A 11 11.05 17.81 -4.51
CA LEU A 11 9.89 17.01 -4.92
C LEU A 11 8.67 17.89 -5.26
N ILE A 12 8.43 18.96 -4.50
CA ILE A 12 7.33 19.90 -4.78
C ILE A 12 7.62 20.70 -6.05
N SER A 13 8.88 21.11 -6.27
CA SER A 13 9.29 21.85 -7.48
C SER A 13 9.22 20.98 -8.74
N TRP A 14 9.47 19.68 -8.65
CA TRP A 14 9.36 18.77 -9.79
C TRP A 14 7.90 18.52 -10.18
N CYS A 15 6.97 18.47 -9.22
CA CYS A 15 5.54 18.37 -9.50
C CYS A 15 4.98 19.61 -10.23
N SER A 16 5.55 20.79 -10.02
CA SER A 16 5.05 22.05 -10.62
C SER A 16 5.45 22.29 -12.08
N MET A 17 6.42 21.55 -12.62
CA MET A 17 6.92 21.73 -13.98
C MET A 17 6.11 21.06 -15.10
N GLN A 18 5.02 20.36 -14.80
CA GLN A 18 4.22 19.60 -15.79
C GLN A 18 2.96 20.36 -16.31
N PHE A 19 2.82 21.65 -16.06
CA PHE A 19 1.56 22.39 -16.30
C PHE A 19 1.47 23.17 -17.61
N ALA A 20 2.16 22.80 -18.67
CA ALA A 20 1.98 23.51 -19.93
C ALA A 20 2.12 22.61 -21.14
N THR A 21 1.01 22.02 -21.58
CA THR A 21 0.70 21.86 -23.02
C THR A 21 -0.70 21.26 -23.14
N ALA A 22 -1.56 21.85 -23.96
CA ALA A 22 -2.86 21.33 -24.39
C ALA A 22 -2.64 20.19 -25.41
N GLN A 23 -1.92 19.15 -25.01
CA GLN A 23 -1.81 17.86 -25.71
C GLN A 23 -2.83 16.90 -25.10
N GLU A 24 -3.43 16.06 -25.94
CA GLU A 24 -4.25 14.93 -25.49
C GLU A 24 -3.60 14.28 -24.27
N LYS A 25 -4.29 14.22 -23.13
CA LYS A 25 -3.72 13.72 -21.87
C LYS A 25 -3.19 12.31 -22.05
N VAL A 26 -1.90 12.20 -22.36
CA VAL A 26 -1.20 10.92 -22.50
C VAL A 26 -0.94 10.30 -21.12
N THR A 27 -0.89 11.13 -20.08
CA THR A 27 -0.65 10.72 -18.70
C THR A 27 -1.80 11.12 -17.79
N LEU A 28 -1.98 10.37 -16.74
CA LEU A 28 -2.99 10.57 -15.71
C LEU A 28 -2.32 10.47 -14.35
N THR A 29 -2.53 11.46 -13.50
CA THR A 29 -2.13 11.43 -12.10
C THR A 29 -3.35 11.53 -11.22
N GLN A 30 -3.47 10.67 -10.22
CA GLN A 30 -4.56 10.65 -9.25
C GLN A 30 -3.99 10.60 -7.84
N LEU A 31 -4.48 11.46 -6.97
CA LEU A 31 -4.17 11.48 -5.54
C LEU A 31 -5.47 11.32 -4.77
N GLU A 32 -5.50 10.38 -3.84
CA GLU A 32 -6.71 10.05 -3.07
C GLU A 32 -6.38 9.92 -1.58
N LEU A 33 -7.30 10.43 -0.77
CA LEU A 33 -7.37 10.19 0.66
C LEU A 33 -8.60 9.34 0.95
N GLY A 34 -8.50 8.42 1.89
CA GLY A 34 -9.61 7.53 2.15
C GLY A 34 -9.60 6.88 3.52
N LEU A 35 -10.66 6.13 3.72
CA LEU A 35 -10.89 5.31 4.90
C LEU A 35 -11.01 3.85 4.49
N LEU A 36 -10.43 2.97 5.30
CA LEU A 36 -10.49 1.53 5.18
C LEU A 36 -11.29 0.97 6.36
N GLY A 37 -12.55 0.62 6.12
CA GLY A 37 -13.43 -0.02 7.10
C GLY A 37 -13.32 -1.54 7.02
N GLY A 38 -13.16 -2.22 8.15
CA GLY A 38 -13.06 -3.68 8.15
C GLY A 38 -13.04 -4.26 9.55
N LYS A 39 -12.74 -5.55 9.60
CA LYS A 39 -12.54 -6.28 10.85
C LYS A 39 -11.09 -6.76 10.91
N SER A 40 -10.50 -6.74 12.10
CA SER A 40 -9.21 -7.37 12.35
C SER A 40 -9.28 -8.25 13.59
N LYS A 41 -8.60 -9.38 13.54
CA LYS A 41 -8.28 -10.15 14.74
C LYS A 41 -7.12 -9.46 15.44
N MET A 42 -7.20 -9.32 16.74
CA MET A 42 -6.05 -8.87 17.52
C MET A 42 -4.97 -9.96 17.50
N LEU A 43 -3.69 -9.58 17.45
CA LEU A 43 -2.55 -10.50 17.37
C LEU A 43 -2.54 -11.57 18.50
N TRP A 44 -3.13 -11.26 19.66
CA TRP A 44 -3.07 -12.09 20.86
C TRP A 44 -4.47 -12.51 21.39
N SER A 45 -5.54 -12.28 20.61
CA SER A 45 -6.90 -12.59 21.00
C SER A 45 -7.69 -13.12 19.80
N GLU A 46 -8.59 -14.06 20.05
CA GLU A 46 -9.54 -14.50 19.02
C GLU A 46 -10.66 -13.46 18.75
N GLU A 47 -10.70 -12.39 19.53
CA GLU A 47 -11.68 -11.34 19.36
C GLU A 47 -11.48 -10.58 18.04
N THR A 48 -12.56 -10.41 17.32
CA THR A 48 -12.61 -9.61 16.10
C THR A 48 -13.18 -8.24 16.43
N LYS A 49 -12.38 -7.18 16.21
CA LYS A 49 -12.82 -5.79 16.40
C LYS A 49 -13.06 -5.09 15.07
N ASN A 50 -14.09 -4.24 15.02
CA ASN A 50 -14.30 -3.32 13.91
C ASN A 50 -13.17 -2.29 13.92
N ARG A 51 -12.68 -1.94 12.73
CA ARG A 51 -11.64 -0.93 12.55
C ARG A 51 -12.01 0.04 11.43
N ILE A 52 -11.61 1.28 11.60
CA ILE A 52 -11.60 2.30 10.55
C ILE A 52 -10.19 2.87 10.52
N ASN A 53 -9.57 2.83 9.37
CA ASN A 53 -8.17 3.20 9.18
C ASN A 53 -8.05 4.25 8.08
N PHE A 54 -7.04 5.10 8.20
CA PHE A 54 -6.70 6.07 7.18
C PHE A 54 -5.88 5.42 6.07
N SER A 55 -6.14 5.86 4.83
CA SER A 55 -5.38 5.46 3.65
C SER A 55 -5.11 6.68 2.77
N PHE A 56 -3.92 6.72 2.20
CA PHE A 56 -3.54 7.65 1.15
C PHE A 56 -3.10 6.83 -0.06
N SER A 57 -3.43 7.28 -1.27
CA SER A 57 -2.96 6.65 -2.48
C SER A 57 -2.58 7.67 -3.56
N ALA A 58 -1.59 7.32 -4.35
CA ALA A 58 -1.14 8.04 -5.51
C ALA A 58 -1.02 7.07 -6.69
N PHE A 59 -1.53 7.47 -7.83
CA PHE A 59 -1.42 6.75 -9.08
C PHE A 59 -0.86 7.68 -10.15
N HIS A 60 0.10 7.17 -10.93
CA HIS A 60 0.60 7.84 -12.13
C HIS A 60 0.69 6.83 -13.26
N GLY A 61 0.01 7.10 -14.35
CA GLY A 61 -0.09 6.15 -15.47
C GLY A 61 -0.13 6.80 -16.84
N LYS A 62 0.12 5.98 -17.85
CA LYS A 62 0.03 6.32 -19.27
C LYS A 62 -1.23 5.75 -19.89
N LYS A 63 -1.80 6.47 -20.85
CA LYS A 63 -2.90 6.03 -21.71
C LYS A 63 -2.43 4.86 -22.57
N ILE A 64 -3.10 3.72 -22.45
CA ILE A 64 -2.82 2.51 -23.24
C ILE A 64 -3.87 2.28 -24.33
N LYS A 65 -5.10 2.73 -24.09
CA LYS A 65 -6.24 2.73 -25.03
C LYS A 65 -7.13 3.95 -24.72
N PRO A 66 -8.06 4.32 -25.57
CA PRO A 66 -9.07 5.33 -25.24
C PRO A 66 -9.69 5.02 -23.87
N ASN A 67 -9.67 6.01 -22.96
CA ASN A 67 -10.21 5.92 -21.61
C ASN A 67 -9.57 4.87 -20.68
N HIS A 68 -8.45 4.24 -21.06
CA HIS A 68 -7.73 3.28 -20.22
C HIS A 68 -6.31 3.73 -19.96
N TYR A 69 -5.91 3.68 -18.69
CA TYR A 69 -4.59 4.07 -18.23
C TYR A 69 -3.99 2.94 -17.39
N LEU A 70 -2.71 2.68 -17.60
CA LEU A 70 -1.92 1.73 -16.82
C LEU A 70 -0.72 2.47 -16.24
N GLY A 71 -0.39 2.21 -14.99
CA GLY A 71 0.69 2.92 -14.32
C GLY A 71 1.10 2.34 -12.99
N ILE A 72 1.85 3.14 -12.25
CA ILE A 72 2.35 2.81 -10.92
C ILE A 72 1.36 3.34 -9.88
N HIS A 73 1.11 2.52 -8.88
CA HIS A 73 0.36 2.85 -7.69
C HIS A 73 1.28 2.82 -6.47
N LEU A 74 1.19 3.87 -5.66
CA LEU A 74 1.84 3.98 -4.36
C LEU A 74 0.77 4.30 -3.33
N GLY A 75 0.87 3.73 -2.15
CA GLY A 75 -0.09 3.98 -1.07
C GLY A 75 0.54 4.03 0.31
N TYR A 76 -0.23 4.48 1.26
CA TYR A 76 0.05 4.42 2.68
C TYR A 76 -1.23 4.01 3.39
N ASP A 77 -1.18 2.91 4.11
CA ASP A 77 -2.29 2.38 4.90
C ASP A 77 -1.89 2.31 6.36
N ASN A 78 -2.63 3.01 7.20
CA ASN A 78 -2.41 2.99 8.64
C ASN A 78 -3.39 2.01 9.29
N TYR A 79 -2.99 0.75 9.46
CA TYR A 79 -3.74 -0.25 10.20
C TYR A 79 -3.46 -0.14 11.70
N PRO A 80 -4.31 -0.71 12.60
CA PRO A 80 -3.96 -0.82 14.02
C PRO A 80 -2.64 -1.57 14.17
N ASP A 81 -1.69 -0.95 14.87
CA ASP A 81 -0.37 -1.50 15.18
C ASP A 81 0.50 -1.86 13.95
N LEU A 82 0.12 -1.38 12.74
CA LEU A 82 0.84 -1.70 11.51
C LEU A 82 0.68 -0.61 10.44
N GLN A 83 1.81 -0.15 9.90
CA GLN A 83 1.85 0.76 8.77
C GLN A 83 2.36 0.03 7.53
N LEU A 84 1.57 0.03 6.47
CA LEU A 84 1.93 -0.58 5.21
C LEU A 84 2.04 0.46 4.09
N LEU A 85 3.03 0.26 3.22
CA LEU A 85 3.22 1.02 1.99
C LEU A 85 2.92 0.10 0.80
N PRO A 86 1.69 0.09 0.28
CA PRO A 86 1.37 -0.60 -0.97
C PRO A 86 2.10 0.02 -2.15
N VAL A 87 2.83 -0.79 -2.90
CA VAL A 87 3.52 -0.41 -4.14
C VAL A 87 3.15 -1.43 -5.21
N GLY A 88 2.73 -0.96 -6.38
CA GLY A 88 2.33 -1.89 -7.43
C GLY A 88 1.90 -1.23 -8.71
N LEU A 89 1.16 -1.99 -9.49
CA LEU A 89 0.55 -1.53 -10.72
C LEU A 89 -0.90 -1.11 -10.46
N GLY A 90 -1.32 -0.08 -11.17
CA GLY A 90 -2.69 0.41 -11.16
C GLY A 90 -3.23 0.47 -12.58
N TRP A 91 -4.49 0.11 -12.73
CA TRP A 91 -5.25 0.31 -13.95
C TRP A 91 -6.46 1.20 -13.66
N ARG A 92 -6.76 2.11 -14.59
CA ARG A 92 -7.91 3.01 -14.53
C ARG A 92 -8.65 2.95 -15.85
N SER A 93 -9.98 2.95 -15.77
CA SER A 93 -10.88 3.01 -16.92
C SER A 93 -11.98 4.02 -16.66
N PHE A 94 -12.33 4.81 -17.65
CA PHE A 94 -13.35 5.83 -17.57
C PHE A 94 -14.45 5.54 -18.59
N LEU A 95 -15.70 5.75 -18.17
CA LEU A 95 -16.88 5.59 -19.00
C LEU A 95 -17.80 6.78 -18.84
N GLY A 96 -18.18 7.42 -19.91
CA GLY A 96 -19.04 8.63 -19.93
C GLY A 96 -18.51 9.67 -20.89
N ASP A 97 -19.25 10.77 -21.02
CA ASP A 97 -18.94 11.87 -21.93
C ASP A 97 -17.84 12.79 -21.39
N ASP A 98 -17.16 13.50 -22.28
CA ASP A 98 -16.02 14.35 -21.90
C ASP A 98 -16.42 15.60 -21.09
N ILE A 99 -17.66 16.02 -21.13
CA ILE A 99 -18.16 17.28 -20.52
C ILE A 99 -18.82 17.03 -19.15
N GLY A 100 -19.22 15.79 -18.85
CA GLY A 100 -20.00 15.44 -17.66
C GLY A 100 -19.28 14.56 -16.63
N PRO A 101 -19.99 14.15 -15.58
CA PRO A 101 -19.53 13.12 -14.68
C PRO A 101 -19.20 11.83 -15.41
N LYS A 102 -18.08 11.22 -15.11
CA LYS A 102 -17.68 9.92 -15.68
C LYS A 102 -17.65 8.86 -14.60
N TRP A 103 -18.08 7.67 -14.94
CA TRP A 103 -17.80 6.50 -14.14
C TRP A 103 -16.32 6.16 -14.24
N MET A 104 -15.74 5.78 -13.15
CA MET A 104 -14.35 5.32 -13.05
C MET A 104 -14.34 3.92 -12.47
N GLY A 105 -13.68 3.01 -13.16
CA GLY A 105 -13.34 1.68 -12.63
C GLY A 105 -11.85 1.52 -12.55
N GLY A 106 -11.35 0.79 -11.58
CA GLY A 106 -9.92 0.56 -11.47
C GLY A 106 -9.55 -0.63 -10.61
N LEU A 107 -8.28 -0.96 -10.72
CA LEU A 107 -7.65 -2.04 -9.99
C LEU A 107 -6.23 -1.61 -9.61
N ASN A 108 -5.88 -1.77 -8.34
CA ASN A 108 -4.50 -1.70 -7.89
C ASN A 108 -4.07 -3.09 -7.40
N ALA A 109 -2.90 -3.55 -7.79
CA ALA A 109 -2.32 -4.81 -7.35
C ALA A 109 -0.81 -4.68 -7.23
N GLY A 110 -0.24 -5.32 -6.22
CA GLY A 110 1.19 -5.25 -5.96
C GLY A 110 1.56 -5.84 -4.62
N PHE A 111 2.54 -5.26 -3.97
CA PHE A 111 3.07 -5.69 -2.70
C PHE A 111 3.00 -4.57 -1.67
N GLY A 112 2.43 -4.85 -0.49
CA GLY A 112 2.49 -3.94 0.65
C GLY A 112 3.77 -4.18 1.42
N THR A 113 4.60 -3.17 1.55
CA THR A 113 5.83 -3.25 2.35
C THR A 113 5.62 -2.62 3.72
N SER A 114 6.19 -3.22 4.74
CA SER A 114 6.23 -2.72 6.12
C SER A 114 7.52 -1.93 6.40
N PHE A 115 8.06 -1.24 5.41
CA PHE A 115 9.33 -0.51 5.50
C PHE A 115 9.36 0.54 6.62
N LEU A 116 8.21 1.07 7.01
CA LEU A 116 8.09 2.05 8.11
C LEU A 116 8.06 1.39 9.49
N GLU A 117 7.84 0.08 9.56
CA GLU A 117 7.82 -0.65 10.81
C GLU A 117 9.24 -0.86 11.34
N LYS A 118 9.41 -0.64 12.62
CA LYS A 118 10.70 -0.90 13.26
C LYS A 118 10.91 -2.38 13.42
N ARG A 119 12.10 -2.84 13.05
CA ARG A 119 12.60 -4.14 13.45
C ARG A 119 13.21 -3.98 14.84
N GLU A 120 12.59 -4.59 15.83
CA GLU A 120 13.14 -4.61 17.18
C GLU A 120 14.06 -5.81 17.34
N ARG A 121 15.23 -5.58 17.84
CA ARG A 121 16.21 -6.62 18.15
C ARG A 121 16.74 -6.43 19.55
N THR A 122 16.56 -7.45 20.38
CA THR A 122 17.18 -7.59 21.69
C THR A 122 18.23 -8.69 21.64
N ASP A 123 18.99 -8.88 22.73
CA ASP A 123 19.97 -9.97 22.81
C ASP A 123 19.31 -11.37 22.72
N TRP A 124 18.01 -11.46 23.03
CA TRP A 124 17.26 -12.71 23.15
C TRP A 124 16.25 -12.93 22.01
N SER A 125 15.74 -11.88 21.44
CA SER A 125 14.66 -11.95 20.46
C SER A 125 14.78 -10.89 19.37
N SER A 126 14.18 -11.18 18.23
CA SER A 126 13.96 -10.22 17.16
C SER A 126 12.50 -10.29 16.71
N THR A 127 11.89 -9.12 16.55
CA THR A 127 10.55 -9.00 16.01
C THR A 127 10.56 -8.15 14.75
N TRP A 128 9.79 -8.55 13.76
CA TRP A 128 9.61 -7.77 12.52
C TRP A 128 8.28 -8.11 11.85
N THR A 129 7.85 -7.21 11.03
CA THR A 129 6.65 -7.38 10.21
C THR A 129 6.99 -7.40 8.73
N GLU A 130 6.36 -8.26 7.99
CA GLU A 130 6.42 -8.32 6.54
C GLU A 130 5.03 -8.10 5.97
N GLY A 131 4.95 -7.30 4.92
CA GLY A 131 3.74 -7.18 4.14
C GLY A 131 3.55 -8.35 3.19
N GLY A 132 2.54 -8.26 2.33
CA GLY A 132 2.24 -9.28 1.33
C GLY A 132 1.63 -8.70 0.08
N LEU A 133 1.26 -9.57 -0.85
CA LEU A 133 0.54 -9.16 -2.06
C LEU A 133 -0.76 -8.47 -1.68
N TYR A 134 -1.11 -7.37 -2.34
CA TYR A 134 -2.39 -6.72 -2.15
C TYR A 134 -3.17 -6.65 -3.46
N PHE A 135 -4.49 -6.55 -3.32
CA PHE A 135 -5.44 -6.45 -4.40
C PHE A 135 -6.55 -5.47 -4.02
N HIS A 136 -6.80 -4.47 -4.85
CA HIS A 136 -7.75 -3.41 -4.56
C HIS A 136 -8.54 -3.00 -5.82
N PRO A 137 -9.62 -3.71 -6.17
CA PRO A 137 -10.60 -3.27 -7.14
C PRO A 137 -11.48 -2.16 -6.55
N PHE A 138 -11.89 -1.21 -7.39
CA PHE A 138 -12.78 -0.13 -6.98
C PHE A 138 -13.61 0.40 -8.16
N LEU A 139 -14.72 1.02 -7.81
CA LEU A 139 -15.58 1.77 -8.70
C LEU A 139 -15.79 3.17 -8.13
N GLY A 140 -15.97 4.15 -8.99
CA GLY A 140 -16.12 5.52 -8.57
C GLY A 140 -16.70 6.42 -9.65
N VAL A 141 -16.69 7.70 -9.33
CA VAL A 141 -17.11 8.76 -10.23
C VAL A 141 -16.05 9.85 -10.26
N THR A 142 -15.90 10.47 -11.42
CA THR A 142 -15.07 11.65 -11.63
C THR A 142 -15.95 12.81 -12.03
N LEU A 143 -15.76 13.95 -11.36
CA LEU A 143 -16.46 15.20 -11.60
C LEU A 143 -15.45 16.20 -12.19
N PRO A 144 -15.45 16.44 -13.51
CA PRO A 144 -14.56 17.42 -14.13
C PRO A 144 -14.78 18.82 -13.56
N ALA A 145 -13.70 19.53 -13.29
CA ALA A 145 -13.79 20.93 -12.88
C ALA A 145 -14.27 21.80 -14.03
N LYS A 146 -15.09 22.82 -13.73
CA LYS A 146 -15.54 23.77 -14.73
C LYS A 146 -14.41 24.60 -15.36
N LYS A 147 -13.30 24.74 -14.65
CA LYS A 147 -12.09 25.45 -15.13
C LYS A 147 -10.87 24.63 -14.75
N GLY A 148 -9.94 24.51 -15.68
CA GLY A 148 -8.69 23.75 -15.49
C GLY A 148 -8.77 22.29 -15.95
N ASN A 149 -7.65 21.60 -15.86
CA ASN A 149 -7.47 20.22 -16.35
C ASN A 149 -7.52 19.18 -15.22
N TRP A 150 -8.34 19.39 -14.21
CA TRP A 150 -8.47 18.50 -13.06
C TRP A 150 -9.90 18.04 -12.84
N ALA A 151 -10.08 16.97 -12.12
CA ALA A 151 -11.37 16.45 -11.72
C ALA A 151 -11.34 16.01 -10.26
N LEU A 152 -12.47 16.12 -9.58
CA LEU A 152 -12.67 15.45 -8.30
C LEU A 152 -13.02 13.98 -8.53
N THR A 153 -12.53 13.11 -7.69
CA THR A 153 -12.85 11.69 -7.72
C THR A 153 -13.46 11.26 -6.39
N SER A 154 -14.40 10.33 -6.46
CA SER A 154 -14.91 9.62 -5.30
C SER A 154 -15.06 8.16 -5.68
N SER A 155 -14.54 7.25 -4.86
CA SER A 155 -14.53 5.82 -5.15
C SER A 155 -14.85 4.99 -3.92
N ILE A 156 -15.44 3.84 -4.17
CA ILE A 156 -15.66 2.76 -3.21
C ILE A 156 -15.02 1.49 -3.75
N GLY A 157 -14.35 0.73 -2.90
CA GLY A 157 -13.66 -0.47 -3.31
C GLY A 157 -13.56 -1.50 -2.20
N TYR A 158 -12.91 -2.59 -2.56
CA TYR A 158 -12.57 -3.66 -1.63
C TYR A 158 -11.06 -3.86 -1.67
N LYS A 159 -10.42 -3.79 -0.52
CA LYS A 159 -8.98 -4.00 -0.40
C LYS A 159 -8.68 -5.24 0.41
N TRP A 160 -7.94 -6.15 -0.18
CA TRP A 160 -7.34 -7.31 0.47
C TRP A 160 -5.84 -7.09 0.61
N GLN A 161 -5.33 -7.21 1.85
CA GLN A 161 -3.94 -6.93 2.19
C GLN A 161 -3.47 -7.89 3.27
N PRO A 162 -2.70 -8.94 2.96
CA PRO A 162 -2.06 -9.80 3.96
C PRO A 162 -0.82 -9.14 4.56
N SER A 163 -0.53 -9.52 5.80
CA SER A 163 0.68 -9.18 6.52
C SER A 163 1.09 -10.33 7.41
N SER A 164 2.36 -10.44 7.74
CA SER A 164 2.91 -11.45 8.63
C SER A 164 3.80 -10.80 9.68
N TYR A 165 3.52 -11.08 10.95
CA TYR A 165 4.36 -10.72 12.07
C TYR A 165 5.24 -11.90 12.45
N PHE A 166 6.51 -11.64 12.69
CA PHE A 166 7.50 -12.64 13.06
C PHE A 166 8.12 -12.29 14.40
N GLU A 167 8.25 -13.30 15.24
CA GLU A 167 8.95 -13.23 16.50
C GLU A 167 9.94 -14.40 16.58
N GLY A 168 11.23 -14.09 16.59
CA GLY A 168 12.28 -15.08 16.65
C GLY A 168 13.08 -14.97 17.94
N THR A 169 13.38 -16.08 18.61
CA THR A 169 14.28 -16.13 19.76
C THR A 169 15.67 -16.56 19.32
N HIS A 170 16.70 -15.85 19.82
CA HIS A 170 18.10 -16.13 19.49
C HIS A 170 18.69 -17.24 20.36
N SER A 171 19.59 -18.04 19.76
CA SER A 171 20.40 -18.98 20.52
C SER A 171 21.50 -18.23 21.26
N GLN A 172 21.53 -18.35 22.57
CA GLN A 172 22.68 -17.89 23.39
C GLN A 172 23.87 -18.86 23.36
N SER A 173 23.75 -19.96 22.64
CA SER A 173 24.78 -20.97 22.66
C SER A 173 25.96 -20.57 21.77
N ASN A 174 27.08 -20.23 22.41
CA ASN A 174 28.43 -20.30 21.83
C ASN A 174 28.84 -21.73 21.49
N THR A 175 27.93 -22.68 21.60
CA THR A 175 28.14 -24.08 21.21
C THR A 175 27.98 -24.20 19.70
N ARG A 176 29.03 -24.61 19.04
CA ARG A 176 29.04 -25.02 17.62
C ARG A 176 27.78 -25.80 17.29
N PRO A 177 27.11 -25.51 16.15
CA PRO A 177 25.90 -26.22 15.75
C PRO A 177 26.20 -27.71 15.81
N LYS A 178 25.45 -28.45 16.63
CA LYS A 178 25.47 -29.90 16.57
C LYS A 178 25.08 -30.27 15.15
N ILE A 179 25.98 -30.92 14.43
CA ILE A 179 25.72 -31.50 13.13
C ILE A 179 24.57 -32.49 13.32
N HIS A 180 23.35 -32.06 13.06
CA HIS A 180 22.22 -32.96 13.03
C HIS A 180 22.31 -33.85 11.80
N PRO A 181 22.06 -35.14 11.94
CA PRO A 181 22.15 -36.05 10.82
C PRO A 181 21.20 -35.66 9.71
N PHE A 182 21.56 -35.93 8.50
CA PHE A 182 21.15 -35.54 7.14
C PHE A 182 19.65 -35.40 6.83
N TRP A 183 18.72 -35.58 7.78
CA TRP A 183 17.28 -35.73 7.50
C TRP A 183 16.36 -34.71 8.18
N THR A 184 16.89 -33.76 8.97
CA THR A 184 16.08 -32.69 9.53
C THR A 184 16.50 -31.37 8.88
N LYS A 185 15.82 -31.01 7.79
CA LYS A 185 15.84 -29.66 7.22
C LYS A 185 15.15 -28.76 8.24
N SER A 186 15.89 -28.21 9.20
CA SER A 186 15.38 -27.15 10.06
C SER A 186 15.16 -25.94 9.16
N SER A 187 13.90 -25.61 8.91
CA SER A 187 13.48 -24.45 8.09
C SER A 187 13.68 -23.12 8.81
N LEU A 188 14.40 -23.11 9.92
CA LEU A 188 14.66 -21.91 10.70
C LEU A 188 15.82 -21.12 10.09
N PRO A 189 15.72 -19.80 9.96
CA PRO A 189 16.82 -18.94 9.57
C PRO A 189 18.01 -19.11 10.52
N GLU A 190 19.23 -18.94 10.03
CA GLU A 190 20.44 -19.01 10.84
C GLU A 190 20.38 -18.03 12.02
N GLY A 191 20.73 -18.53 13.22
CA GLY A 191 20.78 -17.74 14.45
C GLY A 191 19.51 -17.74 15.28
N PHE A 192 18.43 -18.41 14.82
CA PHE A 192 17.20 -18.54 15.60
C PHE A 192 16.99 -19.95 16.16
N ASN A 193 16.58 -20.03 17.42
CA ASN A 193 16.15 -21.28 18.07
C ASN A 193 14.68 -21.59 17.82
N SER A 194 13.85 -20.54 17.76
CA SER A 194 12.44 -20.65 17.41
C SER A 194 12.00 -19.43 16.61
N LEU A 195 11.03 -19.62 15.75
CA LEU A 195 10.40 -18.59 14.95
C LEU A 195 8.89 -18.79 15.01
N ASN A 196 8.21 -17.83 15.60
CA ASN A 196 6.75 -17.75 15.58
C ASN A 196 6.33 -16.83 14.46
N LYS A 197 5.39 -17.26 13.63
CA LYS A 197 4.79 -16.47 12.54
C LYS A 197 3.30 -16.35 12.75
N VAL A 198 2.84 -15.13 12.87
CA VAL A 198 1.40 -14.80 12.91
C VAL A 198 1.04 -14.09 11.61
N SER A 199 0.17 -14.69 10.82
CA SER A 199 -0.30 -14.10 9.56
C SER A 199 -1.69 -13.49 9.75
N THR A 200 -1.83 -12.26 9.34
CA THR A 200 -3.10 -11.51 9.39
C THR A 200 -3.52 -11.13 7.98
N GLN A 201 -4.80 -11.27 7.68
CA GLN A 201 -5.38 -10.82 6.42
C GLN A 201 -6.33 -9.66 6.69
N PHE A 202 -6.02 -8.51 6.13
CA PHE A 202 -6.88 -7.34 6.21
C PHE A 202 -7.83 -7.32 5.03
N HIS A 203 -9.11 -7.46 5.33
CA HIS A 203 -10.22 -7.28 4.40
C HIS A 203 -10.87 -5.93 4.73
N SER A 204 -10.92 -5.02 3.78
CA SER A 204 -11.40 -3.66 4.00
C SER A 204 -12.32 -3.21 2.88
N LEU A 205 -13.43 -2.60 3.22
CA LEU A 205 -14.14 -1.71 2.33
C LEU A 205 -13.39 -0.38 2.34
N SER A 206 -13.04 0.13 1.17
CA SER A 206 -12.38 1.42 1.00
C SER A 206 -13.38 2.45 0.52
N PHE A 207 -13.31 3.64 1.09
CA PHE A 207 -13.94 4.83 0.56
C PHE A 207 -12.86 5.90 0.37
N GLN A 208 -12.73 6.41 -0.84
CA GLN A 208 -11.67 7.36 -1.18
C GLN A 208 -12.24 8.57 -1.90
N VAL A 209 -11.66 9.73 -1.64
CA VAL A 209 -11.90 10.97 -2.36
C VAL A 209 -10.58 11.56 -2.80
N GLY A 210 -10.54 12.18 -3.95
CA GLY A 210 -9.28 12.65 -4.49
C GLY A 210 -9.37 13.61 -5.64
N ILE A 211 -8.22 13.89 -6.20
CA ILE A 211 -8.04 14.78 -7.35
C ILE A 211 -7.31 14.00 -8.44
N LEU A 212 -7.76 14.21 -9.66
CA LEU A 212 -7.24 13.63 -10.89
C LEU A 212 -6.82 14.76 -11.84
N PHE A 213 -5.64 14.67 -12.41
CA PHE A 213 -5.08 15.65 -13.32
C PHE A 213 -4.10 15.05 -14.33
#